data_46527a961f50f33680944891f89d26c2
#
_entry.id   46527a961f50f33680944891f89d26c2
#
_cell.length_a   1.000
_cell.length_b   1.000
_cell.length_c   1.000
_cell.angle_alpha   90.00
_cell.angle_beta   90.00
_cell.angle_gamma   90.00
#
_symmetry.space_group_name_H-M   'P 1'
#
loop_
_entity.id
_entity.type
_entity.pdbx_description
1 polymer ?
#
loop_
_entity_poly.entity_id
_entity_poly.type
_entity_poly.pdbx_seq_one_letter_code
_entity_poly.pdbx_strand_id
1 'polypeptide(L)'
;LGLIFFFYILKLLINNISNYFLKNSIAEVEQITSALINYSVTDDMLTDLELDNLYRITKNSDNEVEMIDYNPVSVNKFLNKVTNSIQDGLFKMEKGDLTIMGKGFNDDGTIFYIPFGSITSNPIFNNLGPKIPVRIKTIGSILSNVDVKIKEYGINNCLIEMNLVIEIKQQIMLPLISKKIHIIN
;
A
#
# COMPACT_ATOMS: atom_id res chain seq x y z
N LEU A 1 -41.64 -19.19 -17.11
CA LEU A 1 -41.11 -17.90 -17.55
C LEU A 1 -40.87 -16.94 -16.36
N GLY A 2 -41.83 -16.78 -15.42
CA GLY A 2 -41.69 -15.88 -14.26
C GLY A 2 -40.53 -16.21 -13.31
N LEU A 3 -40.29 -17.49 -13.03
CA LEU A 3 -39.15 -17.91 -12.19
C LEU A 3 -37.77 -17.57 -12.82
N ILE A 4 -37.62 -17.76 -14.13
CA ILE A 4 -36.41 -17.42 -14.86
C ILE A 4 -36.15 -15.92 -14.81
N PHE A 5 -37.19 -15.13 -15.01
CA PHE A 5 -37.13 -13.67 -14.93
C PHE A 5 -36.81 -13.17 -13.53
N PHE A 6 -37.34 -13.80 -12.49
CA PHE A 6 -37.03 -13.49 -11.09
C PHE A 6 -35.56 -13.76 -10.77
N PHE A 7 -35.02 -14.93 -11.15
CA PHE A 7 -33.60 -15.24 -10.95
C PHE A 7 -32.68 -14.31 -11.75
N TYR A 8 -33.09 -13.89 -12.94
CA TYR A 8 -32.34 -12.93 -13.74
C TYR A 8 -32.23 -11.56 -13.04
N ILE A 9 -33.35 -11.03 -12.54
CA ILE A 9 -33.37 -9.77 -11.77
C ILE A 9 -32.56 -9.90 -10.52
N LEU A 10 -32.69 -11.00 -9.78
CA LEU A 10 -31.92 -11.25 -8.57
C LEU A 10 -30.40 -11.25 -8.85
N LYS A 11 -29.97 -11.86 -9.94
CA LYS A 11 -28.57 -11.87 -10.39
C LYS A 11 -28.06 -10.46 -10.72
N LEU A 12 -28.85 -9.65 -11.40
CA LEU A 12 -28.50 -8.26 -11.71
C LEU A 12 -28.35 -7.41 -10.43
N LEU A 13 -29.26 -7.57 -9.48
CA LEU A 13 -29.20 -6.87 -8.20
C LEU A 13 -27.93 -7.27 -7.40
N ILE A 14 -27.63 -8.56 -7.30
CA ILE A 14 -26.43 -9.06 -6.61
C ILE A 14 -25.17 -8.50 -7.25
N ASN A 15 -25.09 -8.47 -8.59
CA ASN A 15 -23.91 -7.94 -9.28
C ASN A 15 -23.70 -6.43 -9.01
N ASN A 16 -24.78 -5.64 -9.04
CA ASN A 16 -24.70 -4.20 -8.77
C ASN A 16 -24.29 -3.93 -7.33
N ILE A 17 -24.86 -4.65 -6.38
CA ILE A 17 -24.52 -4.57 -4.95
C ILE A 17 -23.07 -4.95 -4.71
N SER A 18 -22.62 -6.07 -5.29
CA SER A 18 -21.25 -6.55 -5.16
C SER A 18 -20.23 -5.55 -5.72
N ASN A 19 -20.53 -4.94 -6.86
CA ASN A 19 -19.67 -3.93 -7.47
C ASN A 19 -19.57 -2.66 -6.61
N TYR A 20 -20.66 -2.25 -5.96
CA TYR A 20 -20.66 -1.12 -5.05
C TYR A 20 -19.70 -1.36 -3.86
N PHE A 21 -19.84 -2.49 -3.18
CA PHE A 21 -18.96 -2.85 -2.07
C PHE A 21 -17.52 -3.00 -2.50
N LEU A 22 -17.29 -3.58 -3.68
CA LEU A 22 -15.95 -3.75 -4.22
C LEU A 22 -15.27 -2.40 -4.46
N LYS A 23 -15.97 -1.43 -5.07
CA LYS A 23 -15.43 -0.09 -5.33
C LYS A 23 -15.04 0.63 -4.04
N ASN A 24 -15.90 0.59 -3.02
CA ASN A 24 -15.61 1.19 -1.72
C ASN A 24 -14.45 0.48 -1.00
N SER A 25 -14.40 -0.87 -1.11
CA SER A 25 -13.30 -1.66 -0.55
C SER A 25 -11.95 -1.32 -1.16
N ILE A 26 -11.87 -1.03 -2.45
CA ILE A 26 -10.62 -0.69 -3.13
C ILE A 26 -10.00 0.55 -2.49
N ALA A 27 -10.75 1.65 -2.40
CA ALA A 27 -10.26 2.90 -1.85
C ALA A 27 -9.77 2.75 -0.40
N GLU A 28 -10.53 2.03 0.43
CA GLU A 28 -10.16 1.80 1.84
C GLU A 28 -8.92 0.88 1.96
N VAL A 29 -8.83 -0.18 1.15
CA VAL A 29 -7.66 -1.06 1.12
C VAL A 29 -6.40 -0.31 0.67
N GLU A 30 -6.50 0.51 -0.38
CA GLU A 30 -5.39 1.34 -0.84
C GLU A 30 -4.92 2.28 0.27
N GLN A 31 -5.83 2.95 0.96
CA GLN A 31 -5.51 3.85 2.06
C GLN A 31 -4.84 3.10 3.23
N ILE A 32 -5.38 1.95 3.63
CA ILE A 32 -4.83 1.15 4.73
C ILE A 32 -3.45 0.60 4.35
N THR A 33 -3.28 0.14 3.12
CA THR A 33 -1.99 -0.39 2.65
C THR A 33 -0.93 0.71 2.55
N SER A 34 -1.28 1.89 2.04
CA SER A 34 -0.36 3.04 2.03
C SER A 34 0.02 3.48 3.46
N ALA A 35 -0.94 3.49 4.38
CA ALA A 35 -0.65 3.75 5.79
C ALA A 35 0.30 2.68 6.36
N LEU A 36 0.08 1.39 6.08
CA LEU A 36 0.96 0.31 6.51
C LEU A 36 2.39 0.49 6.00
N ILE A 37 2.55 0.85 4.72
CA ILE A 37 3.87 1.13 4.13
C ILE A 37 4.57 2.22 4.93
N ASN A 38 3.88 3.33 5.18
CA ASN A 38 4.44 4.45 5.94
C ASN A 38 4.82 4.06 7.38
N TYR A 39 4.01 3.26 8.06
CA TYR A 39 4.33 2.75 9.41
C TYR A 39 5.47 1.70 9.40
N SER A 40 5.68 1.02 8.28
CA SER A 40 6.73 0.03 8.13
C SER A 40 8.12 0.65 7.89
N VAL A 41 8.16 1.90 7.43
CA VAL A 41 9.39 2.69 7.29
C VAL A 41 9.58 3.50 8.58
N THR A 42 10.41 3.02 9.48
CA THR A 42 10.65 3.64 10.79
C THR A 42 11.81 4.64 10.75
N ASP A 43 11.80 5.60 11.69
CA ASP A 43 12.89 6.56 11.85
C ASP A 43 14.24 5.86 12.11
N ASP A 44 14.24 4.73 12.82
CA ASP A 44 15.45 3.92 13.04
C ASP A 44 16.04 3.40 11.73
N MET A 45 15.19 3.03 10.77
CA MET A 45 15.67 2.60 9.45
C MET A 45 16.30 3.74 8.67
N LEU A 46 15.81 4.96 8.86
CA LEU A 46 16.34 6.17 8.24
C LEU A 46 17.64 6.63 8.93
N THR A 47 17.73 6.45 10.25
CA THR A 47 18.93 6.79 11.03
C THR A 47 20.07 5.82 10.78
N ASP A 48 19.76 4.51 10.62
CA ASP A 48 20.74 3.48 10.22
C ASP A 48 21.24 3.66 8.77
N LEU A 49 20.50 4.41 7.96
CA LEU A 49 21.00 5.00 6.75
C LEU A 49 21.97 6.12 7.16
N GLU A 50 23.23 5.79 7.36
CA GLU A 50 24.27 6.80 7.36
C GLU A 50 24.17 7.51 6.00
N LEU A 51 23.48 8.64 5.98
CA LEU A 51 23.24 9.43 4.76
C LEU A 51 24.55 9.67 4.01
N ASP A 52 25.65 9.83 4.75
CA ASP A 52 27.01 9.97 4.22
C ASP A 52 27.50 8.73 3.45
N ASN A 53 26.88 7.57 3.66
CA ASN A 53 27.23 6.33 2.95
C ASN A 53 26.32 6.05 1.76
N LEU A 54 25.24 6.82 1.55
CA LEU A 54 24.34 6.62 0.41
C LEU A 54 24.93 7.17 -0.89
N TYR A 55 25.75 8.18 -0.79
CA TYR A 55 26.41 8.81 -1.94
C TYR A 55 27.90 8.98 -1.70
N ARG A 56 28.65 8.96 -2.78
CA ARG A 56 30.08 9.23 -2.79
C ARG A 56 30.32 10.50 -3.60
N ILE A 57 31.03 11.44 -2.98
CA ILE A 57 31.49 12.65 -3.67
C ILE A 57 32.97 12.45 -3.99
N THR A 58 33.31 12.43 -5.26
CA THR A 58 34.69 12.45 -5.73
C THR A 58 35.06 13.90 -6.05
N LYS A 59 36.22 14.34 -5.52
CA LYS A 59 36.74 15.67 -5.74
C LYS A 59 38.02 15.59 -6.55
N ASN A 60 38.26 16.61 -7.40
CA ASN A 60 39.50 16.78 -8.13
C ASN A 60 40.63 17.36 -7.24
N SER A 61 41.82 17.54 -7.81
CA SER A 61 43.01 18.09 -7.12
C SER A 61 42.80 19.50 -6.55
N ASP A 62 41.84 20.24 -7.12
CA ASP A 62 41.50 21.61 -6.72
C ASP A 62 40.38 21.66 -5.67
N ASN A 63 40.00 20.48 -5.11
CA ASN A 63 38.92 20.29 -4.13
C ASN A 63 37.53 20.61 -4.67
N GLU A 64 37.36 20.64 -5.98
CA GLU A 64 36.06 20.80 -6.66
C GLU A 64 35.38 19.44 -6.83
N VAL A 65 34.04 19.41 -6.79
CA VAL A 65 33.27 18.18 -6.99
C VAL A 65 33.38 17.74 -8.45
N GLU A 66 34.02 16.59 -8.69
CA GLU A 66 34.19 16.00 -10.00
C GLU A 66 33.03 15.03 -10.34
N MET A 67 32.62 14.25 -9.34
CA MET A 67 31.55 13.25 -9.53
C MET A 67 30.77 13.03 -8.23
N ILE A 68 29.47 12.86 -8.37
CA ILE A 68 28.59 12.38 -7.30
C ILE A 68 28.00 11.06 -7.78
N ASP A 69 28.24 10.00 -7.04
CA ASP A 69 27.73 8.66 -7.33
C ASP A 69 27.00 8.10 -6.10
N TYR A 70 26.00 7.24 -6.31
CA TYR A 70 25.32 6.58 -5.20
C TYR A 70 26.01 5.27 -4.84
N ASN A 71 25.91 4.87 -3.58
CA ASN A 71 26.46 3.60 -3.09
C ASN A 71 25.40 2.50 -3.23
N PRO A 72 25.48 1.62 -4.26
CA PRO A 72 24.44 0.62 -4.51
C PRO A 72 24.36 -0.41 -3.38
N VAL A 73 25.42 -0.65 -2.63
CA VAL A 73 25.41 -1.61 -1.52
C VAL A 73 24.57 -1.09 -0.36
N SER A 74 24.75 0.19 0.02
CA SER A 74 23.98 0.82 1.09
C SER A 74 22.51 0.98 0.69
N VAL A 75 22.23 1.39 -0.55
CA VAL A 75 20.87 1.49 -1.08
C VAL A 75 20.19 0.12 -1.07
N ASN A 76 20.83 -0.94 -1.54
CA ASN A 76 20.24 -2.27 -1.55
C ASN A 76 20.00 -2.83 -0.14
N LYS A 77 20.88 -2.56 0.82
CA LYS A 77 20.65 -2.94 2.24
C LYS A 77 19.40 -2.28 2.79
N PHE A 78 19.23 -1.00 2.51
CA PHE A 78 18.04 -0.25 2.92
C PHE A 78 16.77 -0.81 2.26
N LEU A 79 16.78 -0.98 0.94
CA LEU A 79 15.66 -1.56 0.21
C LEU A 79 15.25 -2.92 0.79
N ASN A 80 16.20 -3.79 1.08
CA ASN A 80 15.92 -5.10 1.68
C ASN A 80 15.29 -4.96 3.07
N LYS A 81 15.79 -4.05 3.91
CA LYS A 81 15.27 -3.82 5.26
C LYS A 81 13.82 -3.32 5.21
N VAL A 82 13.55 -2.31 4.36
CA VAL A 82 12.21 -1.76 4.15
C VAL A 82 11.26 -2.82 3.57
N THR A 83 11.69 -3.52 2.51
CA THR A 83 10.86 -4.56 1.87
C THR A 83 10.46 -5.65 2.84
N ASN A 84 11.39 -6.13 3.66
CA ASN A 84 11.10 -7.14 4.66
C ASN A 84 10.12 -6.64 5.74
N SER A 85 10.27 -5.39 6.19
CA SER A 85 9.35 -4.78 7.16
C SER A 85 7.93 -4.65 6.59
N ILE A 86 7.80 -4.20 5.34
CA ILE A 86 6.50 -4.09 4.66
C ILE A 86 5.89 -5.49 4.47
N GLN A 87 6.70 -6.47 4.08
CA GLN A 87 6.22 -7.85 3.90
C GLN A 87 5.68 -8.45 5.19
N ASP A 88 6.37 -8.23 6.31
CA ASP A 88 5.89 -8.67 7.63
C ASP A 88 4.60 -7.95 8.02
N GLY A 89 4.52 -6.65 7.80
CA GLY A 89 3.31 -5.87 8.03
C GLY A 89 2.12 -6.35 7.19
N LEU A 90 2.34 -6.63 5.90
CA LEU A 90 1.29 -7.17 5.02
C LEU A 90 0.84 -8.57 5.44
N PHE A 91 1.76 -9.43 5.87
CA PHE A 91 1.43 -10.74 6.39
C PHE A 91 0.56 -10.67 7.66
N LYS A 92 0.86 -9.73 8.56
CA LYS A 92 0.02 -9.46 9.74
C LYS A 92 -1.35 -8.93 9.32
N MET A 93 -1.39 -7.99 8.39
CA MET A 93 -2.62 -7.42 7.85
C MET A 93 -3.52 -8.49 7.19
N GLU A 94 -2.97 -9.44 6.44
CA GLU A 94 -3.72 -10.58 5.89
C GLU A 94 -4.38 -11.45 6.96
N LYS A 95 -3.80 -11.50 8.14
CA LYS A 95 -4.36 -12.18 9.31
C LYS A 95 -5.33 -11.34 10.13
N GLY A 96 -5.62 -10.11 9.67
CA GLY A 96 -6.48 -9.18 10.39
C GLY A 96 -5.78 -8.42 11.52
N ASP A 97 -4.45 -8.52 11.62
CA ASP A 97 -3.66 -7.78 12.62
C ASP A 97 -3.26 -6.41 12.07
N LEU A 98 -3.94 -5.39 12.58
CA LEU A 98 -3.69 -3.99 12.26
C LEU A 98 -3.08 -3.22 13.46
N THR A 99 -2.54 -3.93 14.44
CA THR A 99 -1.99 -3.34 15.68
C THR A 99 -0.80 -2.41 15.41
N ILE A 100 -0.01 -2.67 14.37
CA ILE A 100 1.08 -1.78 13.94
C ILE A 100 0.58 -0.36 13.60
N MET A 101 -0.67 -0.23 13.16
CA MET A 101 -1.31 1.05 12.84
C MET A 101 -2.19 1.58 13.98
N GLY A 102 -2.08 1.04 15.21
CA GLY A 102 -2.92 1.39 16.34
C GLY A 102 -4.38 0.94 16.21
N LYS A 103 -4.69 0.06 15.25
CA LYS A 103 -6.02 -0.56 15.08
C LYS A 103 -6.07 -1.93 15.75
N GLY A 104 -7.26 -2.53 15.81
CA GLY A 104 -7.47 -3.82 16.47
C GLY A 104 -6.96 -5.02 15.67
N PHE A 105 -7.15 -6.21 16.27
CA PHE A 105 -6.90 -7.50 15.66
C PHE A 105 -8.23 -8.25 15.48
N ASN A 106 -8.43 -8.81 14.29
CA ASN A 106 -9.55 -9.71 13.95
C ASN A 106 -8.98 -11.05 13.52
N ASP A 107 -9.14 -12.05 14.34
CA ASP A 107 -8.60 -13.42 14.14
C ASP A 107 -9.18 -14.17 12.94
N ASP A 108 -10.26 -13.65 12.34
CA ASP A 108 -10.85 -14.17 11.10
C ASP A 108 -10.20 -13.63 9.81
N GLY A 109 -9.15 -12.80 9.91
CA GLY A 109 -8.47 -12.17 8.78
C GLY A 109 -9.21 -10.99 8.16
N THR A 110 -10.24 -10.47 8.82
CA THR A 110 -10.98 -9.29 8.34
C THR A 110 -10.23 -8.02 8.69
N ILE A 111 -9.96 -7.18 7.70
CA ILE A 111 -9.27 -5.89 7.91
C ILE A 111 -10.24 -4.77 8.27
N PHE A 112 -11.44 -4.78 7.72
CA PHE A 112 -12.55 -3.90 8.10
C PHE A 112 -13.89 -4.45 7.64
N TYR A 113 -14.96 -3.81 8.10
CA TYR A 113 -16.33 -4.17 7.75
C TYR A 113 -17.03 -3.01 7.05
N ILE A 114 -17.79 -3.30 6.00
CA ILE A 114 -18.67 -2.33 5.34
C ILE A 114 -20.12 -2.63 5.72
N PRO A 115 -20.84 -1.70 6.37
CA PRO A 115 -22.27 -1.88 6.67
C PRO A 115 -23.10 -1.97 5.37
N PHE A 116 -24.05 -2.87 5.32
CA PHE A 116 -24.92 -3.04 4.13
C PHE A 116 -25.69 -1.76 3.78
N GLY A 117 -26.10 -1.00 4.78
CA GLY A 117 -26.83 0.26 4.59
C GLY A 117 -26.05 1.35 3.86
N SER A 118 -24.73 1.23 3.74
CA SER A 118 -23.88 2.18 3.01
C SER A 118 -24.24 2.30 1.52
N ILE A 119 -24.93 1.30 0.96
CA ILE A 119 -25.44 1.31 -0.43
C ILE A 119 -26.44 2.46 -0.66
N THR A 120 -27.17 2.84 0.37
CA THR A 120 -28.30 3.78 0.22
C THR A 120 -27.85 5.23 0.03
N SER A 121 -26.56 5.54 0.23
CA SER A 121 -26.00 6.90 0.24
C SER A 121 -26.73 7.87 1.20
N ASN A 122 -27.58 7.33 2.07
CA ASN A 122 -28.32 8.10 3.08
C ASN A 122 -27.62 8.01 4.43
N PRO A 123 -27.22 9.12 5.04
CA PRO A 123 -26.47 9.13 6.32
C PRO A 123 -27.18 8.36 7.43
N ILE A 124 -28.52 8.36 7.46
CA ILE A 124 -29.32 7.68 8.48
C ILE A 124 -29.17 6.16 8.40
N PHE A 125 -29.09 5.61 7.20
CA PHE A 125 -29.01 4.16 6.97
C PHE A 125 -27.56 3.66 6.80
N ASN A 126 -26.60 4.55 6.66
CA ASN A 126 -25.21 4.21 6.27
C ASN A 126 -24.57 3.16 7.19
N ASN A 127 -24.89 3.18 8.49
CA ASN A 127 -24.33 2.25 9.47
C ASN A 127 -25.25 1.08 9.84
N LEU A 128 -26.38 0.93 9.15
CA LEU A 128 -27.38 -0.10 9.47
C LEU A 128 -27.17 -1.38 8.63
N GLY A 129 -27.70 -2.48 9.14
CA GLY A 129 -27.71 -3.79 8.47
C GLY A 129 -26.49 -4.65 8.76
N PRO A 130 -26.40 -5.81 8.09
CA PRO A 130 -25.29 -6.73 8.26
C PRO A 130 -23.98 -6.10 7.81
N LYS A 131 -22.90 -6.44 8.51
CA LYS A 131 -21.55 -5.98 8.20
C LYS A 131 -20.88 -6.95 7.24
N ILE A 132 -20.42 -6.44 6.10
CA ILE A 132 -19.72 -7.22 5.07
C ILE A 132 -18.22 -7.22 5.39
N PRO A 133 -17.61 -8.38 5.67
CA PRO A 133 -16.17 -8.45 5.96
C PRO A 133 -15.35 -8.25 4.69
N VAL A 134 -14.31 -7.44 4.79
CA VAL A 134 -13.32 -7.23 3.74
C VAL A 134 -12.01 -7.85 4.18
N ARG A 135 -11.48 -8.73 3.35
CA ARG A 135 -10.20 -9.42 3.52
C ARG A 135 -9.30 -9.11 2.34
N ILE A 136 -8.01 -9.23 2.55
CA ILE A 136 -7.01 -9.09 1.48
C ILE A 136 -6.09 -10.29 1.45
N LYS A 137 -5.42 -10.44 0.32
CA LYS A 137 -4.30 -11.36 0.14
C LYS A 137 -3.26 -10.71 -0.77
N THR A 138 -2.02 -10.67 -0.34
CA THR A 138 -0.92 -10.21 -1.19
C THR A 138 -0.60 -11.25 -2.25
N ILE A 139 -0.38 -10.81 -3.49
CA ILE A 139 -0.12 -11.66 -4.64
C ILE A 139 1.29 -11.41 -5.16
N GLY A 140 2.11 -12.44 -5.13
CA GLY A 140 3.49 -12.34 -5.60
C GLY A 140 4.41 -11.65 -4.61
N SER A 141 5.50 -11.06 -5.13
CA SER A 141 6.50 -10.32 -4.35
C SER A 141 6.21 -8.83 -4.34
N ILE A 142 6.65 -8.17 -3.29
CA ILE A 142 6.73 -6.71 -3.22
C ILE A 142 7.92 -6.29 -4.09
N LEU A 143 7.69 -5.30 -4.96
CA LEU A 143 8.77 -4.67 -5.71
C LEU A 143 9.09 -3.34 -5.06
N SER A 144 10.32 -3.18 -4.64
CA SER A 144 10.83 -1.91 -4.12
C SER A 144 12.01 -1.44 -4.96
N ASN A 145 12.00 -0.18 -5.31
CA ASN A 145 13.03 0.47 -6.10
C ASN A 145 13.34 1.86 -5.55
N VAL A 146 14.55 2.35 -5.80
CA VAL A 146 14.93 3.73 -5.54
C VAL A 146 15.12 4.43 -6.86
N ASP A 147 14.36 5.51 -7.05
CA ASP A 147 14.51 6.43 -8.17
C ASP A 147 15.34 7.63 -7.71
N VAL A 148 16.50 7.82 -8.31
CA VAL A 148 17.42 8.91 -7.97
C VAL A 148 17.35 9.98 -9.06
N LYS A 149 17.03 11.21 -8.66
CA LYS A 149 16.98 12.37 -9.55
C LYS A 149 17.97 13.43 -9.08
N ILE A 150 18.80 13.90 -9.99
CA ILE A 150 19.73 14.99 -9.75
C ILE A 150 19.18 16.22 -10.49
N LYS A 151 18.90 17.29 -9.74
CA LYS A 151 18.42 18.57 -10.27
C LYS A 151 19.47 19.65 -10.03
N GLU A 152 19.72 20.46 -11.01
CA GLU A 152 20.51 21.70 -10.83
C GLU A 152 19.77 22.64 -9.91
N TYR A 153 20.47 23.18 -8.92
CA TYR A 153 19.92 24.12 -7.95
C TYR A 153 20.86 25.33 -7.81
N GLY A 154 20.56 26.41 -8.52
CA GLY A 154 21.41 27.59 -8.56
C GLY A 154 22.68 27.39 -9.41
N ILE A 155 23.68 28.25 -9.21
CA ILE A 155 24.86 28.30 -10.08
C ILE A 155 25.86 27.19 -9.78
N ASN A 156 26.00 26.77 -8.49
CA ASN A 156 27.03 25.80 -8.05
C ASN A 156 26.49 24.74 -7.10
N ASN A 157 25.18 24.50 -7.09
CA ASN A 157 24.57 23.52 -6.22
C ASN A 157 23.75 22.50 -7.02
N CYS A 158 23.68 21.27 -6.53
CA CYS A 158 22.75 20.26 -7.04
C CYS A 158 21.86 19.74 -5.91
N LEU A 159 20.62 19.38 -6.24
CA LEU A 159 19.69 18.71 -5.36
C LEU A 159 19.60 17.25 -5.78
N ILE A 160 19.92 16.35 -4.86
CA ILE A 160 19.77 14.91 -5.06
C ILE A 160 18.47 14.48 -4.37
N GLU A 161 17.50 14.03 -5.17
CA GLU A 161 16.24 13.47 -4.69
C GLU A 161 16.31 11.95 -4.80
N MET A 162 16.08 11.25 -3.69
CA MET A 162 15.92 9.80 -3.66
C MET A 162 14.48 9.46 -3.31
N ASN A 163 13.76 8.85 -4.24
CA ASN A 163 12.39 8.43 -4.05
C ASN A 163 12.32 6.92 -3.92
N LEU A 164 11.75 6.44 -2.83
CA LEU A 164 11.45 5.04 -2.64
C LEU A 164 10.11 4.73 -3.30
N VAL A 165 10.11 3.84 -4.29
CA VAL A 165 8.91 3.38 -4.99
C VAL A 165 8.60 1.96 -4.58
N ILE A 166 7.39 1.71 -4.10
CA ILE A 166 6.94 0.40 -3.63
C ILE A 166 5.70 -0.01 -4.41
N GLU A 167 5.77 -1.17 -5.05
CA GLU A 167 4.66 -1.74 -5.79
C GLU A 167 4.17 -3.02 -5.12
N ILE A 168 2.87 -3.08 -4.83
CA ILE A 168 2.22 -4.20 -4.18
C ILE A 168 1.01 -4.63 -4.99
N LYS A 169 0.89 -5.93 -5.24
CA LYS A 169 -0.31 -6.52 -5.83
C LYS A 169 -1.11 -7.22 -4.76
N GLN A 170 -2.36 -6.83 -4.61
CA GLN A 170 -3.27 -7.40 -3.62
C GLN A 170 -4.56 -7.91 -4.27
N GLN A 171 -5.16 -8.91 -3.66
CA GLN A 171 -6.49 -9.37 -3.97
C GLN A 171 -7.42 -9.01 -2.83
N ILE A 172 -8.45 -8.25 -3.14
CA ILE A 172 -9.54 -7.93 -2.21
C ILE A 172 -10.56 -9.07 -2.30
N MET A 173 -10.99 -9.56 -1.17
CA MET A 173 -11.95 -10.66 -1.05
C MET A 173 -13.15 -10.20 -0.22
N LEU A 174 -14.30 -10.28 -0.83
CA LEU A 174 -15.63 -10.12 -0.23
C LEU A 174 -16.36 -11.46 -0.30
N PRO A 175 -17.40 -11.72 0.48
CA PRO A 175 -18.12 -13.00 0.50
C PRO A 175 -18.58 -13.52 -0.86
N LEU A 176 -18.91 -12.63 -1.80
CA LEU A 176 -19.46 -13.00 -3.12
C LEU A 176 -18.57 -12.63 -4.30
N ILE A 177 -17.50 -11.84 -4.09
CA ILE A 177 -16.68 -11.31 -5.17
C ILE A 177 -15.25 -11.06 -4.70
N SER A 178 -14.31 -11.20 -5.64
CA SER A 178 -12.92 -10.78 -5.39
C SER A 178 -12.34 -10.03 -6.59
N LYS A 179 -11.39 -9.12 -6.33
CA LYS A 179 -10.70 -8.34 -7.35
C LYS A 179 -9.22 -8.17 -7.00
N LYS A 180 -8.38 -8.25 -8.03
CA LYS A 180 -6.94 -7.90 -7.90
C LYS A 180 -6.77 -6.40 -8.13
N ILE A 181 -5.95 -5.79 -7.28
CA ILE A 181 -5.53 -4.38 -7.38
C ILE A 181 -4.02 -4.29 -7.38
N HIS A 182 -3.51 -3.20 -7.93
CA HIS A 182 -2.08 -2.88 -7.95
C HIS A 182 -1.89 -1.53 -7.27
N ILE A 183 -1.13 -1.51 -6.19
CA ILE A 183 -0.85 -0.33 -5.38
C ILE A 183 0.59 0.08 -5.64
N ILE A 184 0.79 1.36 -5.97
CA ILE A 184 2.09 1.99 -6.13
C ILE A 184 2.14 3.15 -5.12
N ASN A 185 3.13 3.13 -4.27
CA ASN A 185 3.35 4.13 -3.23
C ASN A 185 4.75 4.71 -3.33
#